data_22ad75f52648632e4263c7579828b851
#
_entry.id   22ad75f52648632e4263c7579828b851
#
_cell.length_a   1.000
_cell.length_b   1.000
_cell.length_c   1.000
_cell.angle_alpha   90.00
_cell.angle_beta   90.00
_cell.angle_gamma   90.00
#
_symmetry.space_group_name_H-M   'P 1'
#
loop_
_entity.id
_entity.type
_entity.pdbx_description
1 polymer ?
#
loop_
_entity_poly.entity_id
_entity_poly.type
_entity_poly.pdbx_seq_one_letter_code
_entity_poly.pdbx_strand_id
1 'polypeptide(L)'
;MTDPIHELYESRIYPAMSHPLADPALTAVAARMAGLKTPQPAKARILEIGCGSGHHLIPLAMRWPGSEFVGIDLADRAIREARGRAAAAGVRNIGFHALDLRDFKPAGGAFDFIIAHGFFSWVPDEVKAALLMFCGENLSPAGIATVSFNLESGWAPRWPLIQKTRAIQQARGGDLISALEILRFVTDPDLPEMAIIDDMLAKGPAILGFDDFSPVNDPWRVDRFIPAAANAGLRWLGESDPAENIPSGLEDDSIEELAESAVDSIAFHQTLDEAAGRTFRSGMLCRMDAPVEELISCGLVFDLSVRAGVEPIGAARLEIWQAIRAFAPACVPLREVAATLPDADAKELADTVFEGFSQGWILPRIEPLAYDPNSPPFPTLNPFRLLCASEGLPLVDAWHRPCQFPEAHYAVLAAMDGTRNIRELAAFSKRCCPELAFEPWLRHLANRGMFS
;
A
#
# COMPACT_ATOMS: atom_id res chain seq x y z
N MET A 1 -23.29 15.61 -20.46
CA MET A 1 -23.59 14.56 -19.47
C MET A 1 -22.40 14.56 -18.54
N THR A 2 -22.61 14.71 -17.24
CA THR A 2 -21.55 14.61 -16.23
C THR A 2 -21.01 13.19 -16.23
N ASP A 3 -19.70 13.04 -16.10
CA ASP A 3 -19.04 11.74 -15.99
C ASP A 3 -19.51 11.04 -14.70
N PRO A 4 -20.10 9.83 -14.76
CA PRO A 4 -20.60 9.12 -13.58
C PRO A 4 -19.52 8.87 -12.51
N ILE A 5 -18.26 8.78 -12.92
CA ILE A 5 -17.12 8.63 -11.99
C ILE A 5 -16.90 9.93 -11.25
N HIS A 6 -16.85 11.05 -11.96
CA HIS A 6 -16.69 12.37 -11.34
C HIS A 6 -17.84 12.65 -10.36
N GLU A 7 -19.09 12.34 -10.74
CA GLU A 7 -20.26 12.50 -9.86
C GLU A 7 -20.18 11.65 -8.59
N LEU A 8 -19.70 10.39 -8.69
CA LEU A 8 -19.51 9.51 -7.54
C LEU A 8 -18.51 10.12 -6.55
N TYR A 9 -17.31 10.52 -7.02
CA TYR A 9 -16.22 11.02 -6.15
C TYR A 9 -16.49 12.45 -5.64
N GLU A 10 -17.27 13.28 -6.34
CA GLU A 10 -17.75 14.57 -5.81
C GLU A 10 -18.85 14.41 -4.76
N SER A 11 -19.74 13.41 -4.91
CA SER A 11 -20.83 13.17 -3.97
C SER A 11 -20.34 12.49 -2.68
N ARG A 12 -19.31 11.63 -2.76
CA ARG A 12 -18.76 10.84 -1.67
C ARG A 12 -17.26 10.83 -1.76
N ILE A 13 -16.60 11.03 -0.61
CA ILE A 13 -15.14 10.87 -0.54
C ILE A 13 -14.83 9.40 -0.23
N TYR A 14 -13.86 8.85 -0.97
CA TYR A 14 -13.34 7.51 -0.69
C TYR A 14 -12.76 7.48 0.74
N PRO A 15 -12.98 6.39 1.50
CA PRO A 15 -12.46 6.27 2.86
C PRO A 15 -10.96 6.57 2.93
N ALA A 16 -10.58 7.37 3.92
CA ALA A 16 -9.18 7.77 4.12
C ALA A 16 -8.32 6.55 4.47
N MET A 17 -7.33 6.24 3.62
CA MET A 17 -6.41 5.11 3.83
C MET A 17 -4.98 5.44 3.41
N SER A 18 -4.00 4.83 4.08
CA SER A 18 -2.62 4.71 3.58
C SER A 18 -2.43 3.35 2.92
N HIS A 19 -1.56 3.30 1.93
CA HIS A 19 -1.32 2.10 1.11
C HIS A 19 0.14 1.65 1.26
N PRO A 20 0.45 0.67 2.13
CA PRO A 20 1.83 0.22 2.34
C PRO A 20 2.53 -0.26 1.06
N LEU A 21 1.80 -0.92 0.15
CA LEU A 21 2.31 -1.39 -1.14
C LEU A 21 2.74 -0.26 -2.09
N ALA A 22 2.31 0.98 -1.81
CA ALA A 22 2.66 2.17 -2.57
C ALA A 22 3.62 3.11 -1.81
N ASP A 23 4.13 2.70 -0.62
CA ASP A 23 5.15 3.46 0.12
C ASP A 23 6.47 3.47 -0.67
N PRO A 24 6.99 4.65 -1.09
CA PRO A 24 8.27 4.75 -1.80
C PRO A 24 9.44 4.08 -1.08
N ALA A 25 9.41 3.96 0.25
CA ALA A 25 10.43 3.24 1.00
C ALA A 25 10.39 1.72 0.77
N LEU A 26 9.23 1.15 0.54
CA LEU A 26 9.07 -0.28 0.21
C LEU A 26 9.34 -0.52 -1.28
N THR A 27 8.73 0.29 -2.16
CA THR A 27 8.87 0.12 -3.61
C THR A 27 10.32 0.35 -4.08
N ALA A 28 11.08 1.24 -3.41
CA ALA A 28 12.51 1.38 -3.67
C ALA A 28 13.33 0.14 -3.27
N VAL A 29 12.92 -0.59 -2.22
CA VAL A 29 13.52 -1.88 -1.85
C VAL A 29 13.22 -2.93 -2.92
N ALA A 30 11.95 -3.09 -3.28
CA ALA A 30 11.53 -4.05 -4.28
C ALA A 30 12.21 -3.78 -5.64
N ALA A 31 12.33 -2.51 -6.05
CA ALA A 31 13.04 -2.13 -7.27
C ALA A 31 14.55 -2.47 -7.20
N ARG A 32 15.21 -2.28 -6.04
CA ARG A 32 16.61 -2.73 -5.87
C ARG A 32 16.75 -4.24 -5.99
N MET A 33 15.81 -4.98 -5.44
CA MET A 33 15.78 -6.44 -5.56
C MET A 33 15.47 -6.90 -7.00
N ALA A 34 14.91 -6.02 -7.82
CA ALA A 34 14.75 -6.20 -9.26
C ALA A 34 15.90 -5.61 -10.10
N GLY A 35 17.00 -5.18 -9.46
CA GLY A 35 18.20 -4.68 -10.14
C GLY A 35 18.20 -3.16 -10.45
N LEU A 36 17.22 -2.39 -9.97
CA LEU A 36 17.16 -0.95 -10.20
C LEU A 36 17.49 -0.13 -8.94
N LYS A 37 18.58 0.61 -8.97
CA LYS A 37 18.94 1.55 -7.91
C LYS A 37 18.17 2.86 -8.07
N THR A 38 17.03 2.96 -7.38
CA THR A 38 16.18 4.16 -7.39
C THR A 38 16.80 5.33 -6.62
N PRO A 39 16.36 6.59 -6.87
CA PRO A 39 16.60 7.71 -5.99
C PRO A 39 16.13 7.46 -4.56
N GLN A 40 16.73 8.17 -3.60
CA GLN A 40 16.34 8.04 -2.19
C GLN A 40 15.02 8.79 -1.94
N PRO A 41 13.99 8.16 -1.36
CA PRO A 41 12.70 8.80 -1.09
C PRO A 41 12.82 10.09 -0.26
N ALA A 42 13.85 10.20 0.60
CA ALA A 42 14.09 11.38 1.42
C ALA A 42 14.57 12.62 0.66
N LYS A 43 14.93 12.49 -0.62
CA LYS A 43 15.39 13.56 -1.52
C LYS A 43 14.82 13.40 -2.93
N ALA A 44 13.55 13.03 -3.00
CA ALA A 44 12.89 12.67 -4.23
C ALA A 44 11.77 13.65 -4.59
N ARG A 45 11.35 13.60 -5.84
CA ARG A 45 10.12 14.22 -6.33
C ARG A 45 9.07 13.14 -6.54
N ILE A 46 7.96 13.22 -5.80
CA ILE A 46 6.97 12.15 -5.67
C ILE A 46 5.60 12.68 -6.11
N LEU A 47 4.94 11.94 -7.00
CA LEU A 47 3.58 12.23 -7.48
C LEU A 47 2.64 11.11 -7.08
N GLU A 48 1.46 11.47 -6.57
CA GLU A 48 0.33 10.54 -6.45
C GLU A 48 -0.81 10.97 -7.36
N ILE A 49 -1.27 10.06 -8.22
CA ILE A 49 -2.39 10.22 -9.14
C ILE A 49 -3.59 9.50 -8.53
N GLY A 50 -4.71 10.22 -8.34
CA GLY A 50 -5.84 9.76 -7.57
C GLY A 50 -5.57 9.85 -6.06
N CYS A 51 -4.98 10.96 -5.59
CA CYS A 51 -4.53 11.11 -4.21
C CYS A 51 -5.66 11.29 -3.17
N GLY A 52 -6.91 11.41 -3.62
CA GLY A 52 -8.06 11.61 -2.76
C GLY A 52 -7.87 12.74 -1.76
N SER A 53 -8.18 12.48 -0.49
CA SER A 53 -8.03 13.45 0.60
C SER A 53 -6.60 13.52 1.19
N GLY A 54 -5.59 12.99 0.49
CA GLY A 54 -4.17 13.10 0.83
C GLY A 54 -3.72 12.22 1.99
N HIS A 55 -4.53 11.26 2.43
CA HIS A 55 -4.26 10.45 3.62
C HIS A 55 -3.04 9.53 3.46
N HIS A 56 -2.73 9.12 2.24
CA HIS A 56 -1.50 8.39 1.91
C HIS A 56 -0.29 9.34 1.83
N LEU A 57 -0.45 10.48 1.13
CA LEU A 57 0.69 11.32 0.75
C LEU A 57 1.19 12.25 1.88
N ILE A 58 0.28 12.79 2.73
CA ILE A 58 0.63 13.73 3.80
C ILE A 58 1.60 13.12 4.82
N PRO A 59 1.40 11.88 5.35
CA PRO A 59 2.36 11.26 6.26
C PRO A 59 3.74 11.02 5.64
N LEU A 60 3.80 10.73 4.32
CA LEU A 60 5.06 10.59 3.59
C LEU A 60 5.78 11.93 3.48
N ALA A 61 5.06 13.01 3.19
CA ALA A 61 5.62 14.36 3.13
C ALA A 61 6.15 14.82 4.49
N MET A 62 5.49 14.44 5.59
CA MET A 62 6.01 14.67 6.96
C MET A 62 7.27 13.85 7.24
N ARG A 63 7.34 12.61 6.77
CA ARG A 63 8.50 11.73 6.94
C ARG A 63 9.72 12.27 6.21
N TRP A 64 9.54 12.84 5.03
CA TRP A 64 10.62 13.31 4.16
C TRP A 64 10.50 14.81 3.83
N PRO A 65 10.85 15.70 4.78
CA PRO A 65 10.75 17.14 4.57
C PRO A 65 11.71 17.67 3.49
N GLY A 66 12.70 16.89 3.07
CA GLY A 66 13.65 17.22 1.99
C GLY A 66 13.17 16.84 0.58
N SER A 67 11.96 16.26 0.47
CA SER A 67 11.37 15.82 -0.79
C SER A 67 10.21 16.71 -1.19
N GLU A 68 9.89 16.75 -2.49
CA GLU A 68 8.74 17.46 -3.04
C GLU A 68 7.61 16.46 -3.34
N PHE A 69 6.40 16.77 -2.86
CA PHE A 69 5.23 15.95 -3.07
C PHE A 69 4.18 16.68 -3.89
N VAL A 70 3.59 15.97 -4.84
CA VAL A 70 2.47 16.44 -5.65
C VAL A 70 1.36 15.42 -5.61
N GLY A 71 0.14 15.85 -5.30
CA GLY A 71 -1.06 15.01 -5.40
C GLY A 71 -2.02 15.58 -6.42
N ILE A 72 -2.55 14.75 -7.29
CA ILE A 72 -3.62 15.12 -8.22
C ILE A 72 -4.83 14.20 -8.06
N ASP A 73 -6.02 14.79 -8.16
CA ASP A 73 -7.28 14.05 -8.16
C ASP A 73 -8.33 14.84 -8.95
N LEU A 74 -9.28 14.13 -9.52
CA LEU A 74 -10.39 14.76 -10.26
C LEU A 74 -11.40 15.44 -9.32
N ALA A 75 -11.58 14.91 -8.09
CA ALA A 75 -12.55 15.36 -7.11
C ALA A 75 -12.06 16.63 -6.37
N ASP A 76 -12.65 17.78 -6.70
CA ASP A 76 -12.29 19.06 -6.07
C ASP A 76 -12.57 19.06 -4.56
N ARG A 77 -13.61 18.38 -4.10
CA ARG A 77 -13.92 18.21 -2.69
C ARG A 77 -12.79 17.48 -1.95
N ALA A 78 -12.28 16.37 -2.48
CA ALA A 78 -11.20 15.60 -1.88
C ALA A 78 -9.91 16.45 -1.79
N ILE A 79 -9.60 17.19 -2.84
CA ILE A 79 -8.43 18.09 -2.87
C ILE A 79 -8.55 19.24 -1.87
N ARG A 80 -9.74 19.81 -1.67
CA ARG A 80 -9.94 20.82 -0.60
C ARG A 80 -9.66 20.24 0.79
N GLU A 81 -10.11 19.01 1.06
CA GLU A 81 -9.81 18.33 2.33
C GLU A 81 -8.32 18.05 2.48
N ALA A 82 -7.65 17.54 1.41
CA ALA A 82 -6.21 17.27 1.41
C ALA A 82 -5.41 18.53 1.74
N ARG A 83 -5.73 19.68 1.10
CA ARG A 83 -5.10 20.97 1.39
C ARG A 83 -5.33 21.42 2.84
N GLY A 84 -6.55 21.26 3.35
CA GLY A 84 -6.90 21.58 4.72
C GLY A 84 -6.12 20.75 5.73
N ARG A 85 -6.03 19.44 5.52
CA ARG A 85 -5.28 18.51 6.38
C ARG A 85 -3.77 18.77 6.34
N ALA A 86 -3.19 19.01 5.17
CA ALA A 86 -1.78 19.35 5.05
C ALA A 86 -1.44 20.65 5.79
N ALA A 87 -2.28 21.67 5.63
CA ALA A 87 -2.11 22.94 6.33
C ALA A 87 -2.24 22.78 7.87
N ALA A 88 -3.25 22.04 8.35
CA ALA A 88 -3.46 21.76 9.78
C ALA A 88 -2.30 20.95 10.39
N ALA A 89 -1.72 20.02 9.62
CA ALA A 89 -0.54 19.26 10.02
C ALA A 89 0.80 20.03 9.87
N GLY A 90 0.78 21.25 9.32
CA GLY A 90 1.97 22.08 9.14
C GLY A 90 2.90 21.61 8.01
N VAL A 91 2.41 20.79 7.07
CA VAL A 91 3.20 20.23 5.96
C VAL A 91 3.30 21.27 4.84
N ARG A 92 4.51 21.55 4.37
CA ARG A 92 4.79 22.61 3.39
C ARG A 92 5.41 22.15 2.08
N ASN A 93 5.92 20.93 2.04
CA ASN A 93 6.59 20.32 0.90
C ASN A 93 5.64 19.49 0.01
N ILE A 94 4.34 19.79 0.05
CA ILE A 94 3.29 19.10 -0.68
C ILE A 94 2.35 20.09 -1.37
N GLY A 95 2.03 19.82 -2.64
CA GLY A 95 1.01 20.53 -3.41
C GLY A 95 -0.10 19.59 -3.86
N PHE A 96 -1.35 20.05 -3.83
CA PHE A 96 -2.51 19.29 -4.29
C PHE A 96 -3.26 20.04 -5.40
N HIS A 97 -3.67 19.34 -6.48
CA HIS A 97 -4.34 19.92 -7.63
C HIS A 97 -5.58 19.13 -8.01
N ALA A 98 -6.72 19.83 -8.13
CA ALA A 98 -7.98 19.26 -8.62
C ALA A 98 -8.00 19.40 -10.15
N LEU A 99 -7.74 18.30 -10.87
CA LEU A 99 -7.72 18.28 -12.34
C LEU A 99 -7.69 16.84 -12.88
N ASP A 100 -8.05 16.70 -14.15
CA ASP A 100 -7.87 15.45 -14.88
C ASP A 100 -6.37 15.20 -15.16
N LEU A 101 -5.93 13.96 -15.04
CA LEU A 101 -4.56 13.56 -15.36
C LEU A 101 -4.14 14.00 -16.78
N ARG A 102 -5.06 13.94 -17.73
CA ARG A 102 -4.81 14.32 -19.14
C ARG A 102 -4.49 15.80 -19.32
N ASP A 103 -4.92 16.64 -18.37
CA ASP A 103 -4.65 18.09 -18.36
C ASP A 103 -3.45 18.45 -17.47
N PHE A 104 -2.92 17.50 -16.71
CA PHE A 104 -1.81 17.74 -15.80
C PHE A 104 -0.49 17.93 -16.54
N LYS A 105 0.05 19.12 -16.42
CA LYS A 105 1.37 19.50 -16.96
C LYS A 105 2.30 19.85 -15.80
N PRO A 106 3.16 18.90 -15.35
CA PRO A 106 4.00 19.15 -14.20
C PRO A 106 4.96 20.30 -14.47
N ALA A 107 5.01 21.25 -13.55
CA ALA A 107 6.09 22.21 -13.48
C ALA A 107 7.30 21.56 -12.79
N GLY A 108 8.51 21.83 -13.25
CA GLY A 108 9.73 21.27 -12.66
C GLY A 108 10.26 20.05 -13.43
N GLY A 109 11.08 19.23 -12.78
CA GLY A 109 11.73 18.07 -13.37
C GLY A 109 10.87 16.82 -13.39
N ALA A 110 11.46 15.71 -13.80
CA ALA A 110 10.86 14.38 -13.77
C ALA A 110 10.59 13.92 -12.33
N PHE A 111 9.68 12.96 -12.16
CA PHE A 111 9.38 12.36 -10.89
C PHE A 111 10.23 11.12 -10.63
N ASP A 112 10.70 10.97 -9.41
CA ASP A 112 11.43 9.79 -8.97
C ASP A 112 10.48 8.65 -8.60
N PHE A 113 9.31 8.99 -8.07
CA PHE A 113 8.24 8.06 -7.76
C PHE A 113 6.91 8.61 -8.27
N ILE A 114 6.19 7.79 -9.06
CA ILE A 114 4.81 8.05 -9.46
C ILE A 114 3.94 6.95 -8.86
N ILE A 115 2.91 7.32 -8.12
CA ILE A 115 2.00 6.41 -7.45
C ILE A 115 0.62 6.55 -8.10
N ALA A 116 0.06 5.43 -8.56
CA ALA A 116 -1.31 5.31 -9.05
C ALA A 116 -1.95 4.08 -8.42
N HIS A 117 -2.10 4.11 -7.08
CA HIS A 117 -2.70 3.02 -6.33
C HIS A 117 -4.22 3.20 -6.22
N GLY A 118 -4.97 2.14 -6.56
CA GLY A 118 -6.44 2.22 -6.60
C GLY A 118 -6.99 3.19 -7.66
N PHE A 119 -6.29 3.31 -8.80
CA PHE A 119 -6.67 4.23 -9.88
C PHE A 119 -6.99 3.52 -11.21
N PHE A 120 -6.09 2.67 -11.70
CA PHE A 120 -6.09 2.14 -13.06
C PHE A 120 -7.40 1.44 -13.46
N SER A 121 -7.95 0.58 -12.62
CA SER A 121 -9.17 -0.18 -12.93
C SER A 121 -10.47 0.63 -12.82
N TRP A 122 -10.39 1.83 -12.27
CA TRP A 122 -11.55 2.68 -11.98
C TRP A 122 -11.74 3.83 -12.98
N VAL A 123 -10.95 3.84 -14.05
CA VAL A 123 -10.98 4.88 -15.07
C VAL A 123 -11.16 4.29 -16.47
N PRO A 124 -11.68 5.06 -17.45
CA PRO A 124 -11.81 4.62 -18.83
C PRO A 124 -10.47 4.32 -19.50
N ASP A 125 -10.50 3.54 -20.59
CA ASP A 125 -9.30 3.08 -21.32
C ASP A 125 -8.41 4.24 -21.81
N GLU A 126 -9.01 5.35 -22.23
CA GLU A 126 -8.26 6.55 -22.65
C GLU A 126 -7.47 7.20 -21.49
N VAL A 127 -7.99 7.12 -20.25
CA VAL A 127 -7.29 7.60 -19.05
C VAL A 127 -6.21 6.62 -18.63
N LYS A 128 -6.44 5.30 -18.75
CA LYS A 128 -5.41 4.27 -18.53
C LYS A 128 -4.22 4.44 -19.47
N ALA A 129 -4.49 4.65 -20.76
CA ALA A 129 -3.46 4.91 -21.75
C ALA A 129 -2.69 6.21 -21.43
N ALA A 130 -3.41 7.28 -21.06
CA ALA A 130 -2.79 8.53 -20.64
C ALA A 130 -1.91 8.38 -19.41
N LEU A 131 -2.33 7.55 -18.41
CA LEU A 131 -1.52 7.25 -17.23
C LEU A 131 -0.19 6.59 -17.61
N LEU A 132 -0.23 5.54 -18.41
CA LEU A 132 0.99 4.81 -18.80
C LEU A 132 1.93 5.72 -19.60
N MET A 133 1.41 6.48 -20.55
CA MET A 133 2.21 7.46 -21.32
C MET A 133 2.80 8.54 -20.41
N PHE A 134 1.99 9.09 -19.48
CA PHE A 134 2.46 10.08 -18.52
C PHE A 134 3.63 9.53 -17.68
N CYS A 135 3.53 8.29 -17.19
CA CYS A 135 4.61 7.63 -16.45
C CYS A 135 5.89 7.52 -17.33
N GLY A 136 5.77 7.04 -18.57
CA GLY A 136 6.90 6.90 -19.49
C GLY A 136 7.62 8.23 -19.79
N GLU A 137 6.86 9.30 -19.92
CA GLU A 137 7.36 10.64 -20.25
C GLU A 137 7.93 11.41 -19.04
N ASN A 138 7.42 11.14 -17.83
CA ASN A 138 7.69 11.98 -16.66
C ASN A 138 8.48 11.28 -15.56
N LEU A 139 8.83 9.99 -15.67
CA LEU A 139 9.74 9.33 -14.75
C LEU A 139 11.18 9.80 -14.95
N SER A 140 11.92 10.00 -13.86
CA SER A 140 13.37 10.17 -13.89
C SER A 140 14.07 8.89 -14.40
N PRO A 141 15.33 8.95 -14.86
CA PRO A 141 16.00 7.79 -15.48
C PRO A 141 16.01 6.51 -14.63
N ALA A 142 16.06 6.64 -13.31
CA ALA A 142 16.00 5.51 -12.36
C ALA A 142 14.74 5.57 -11.49
N GLY A 143 13.73 6.33 -11.90
CA GLY A 143 12.45 6.43 -11.22
C GLY A 143 11.57 5.22 -11.44
N ILE A 144 10.59 5.04 -10.56
CA ILE A 144 9.58 3.98 -10.63
C ILE A 144 8.17 4.54 -10.57
N ALA A 145 7.28 3.93 -11.34
CA ALA A 145 5.84 4.08 -11.18
C ALA A 145 5.27 2.83 -10.52
N THR A 146 4.50 3.02 -9.45
CA THR A 146 3.72 1.96 -8.81
C THR A 146 2.28 2.08 -9.27
N VAL A 147 1.83 1.13 -10.08
CA VAL A 147 0.46 1.11 -10.63
C VAL A 147 -0.25 -0.14 -10.14
N SER A 148 -1.33 0.05 -9.40
CA SER A 148 -2.16 -1.08 -9.00
C SER A 148 -3.39 -1.23 -9.89
N PHE A 149 -3.80 -2.48 -10.10
CA PHE A 149 -4.96 -2.80 -10.93
C PHE A 149 -5.63 -4.10 -10.51
N ASN A 150 -6.93 -4.16 -10.74
CA ASN A 150 -7.72 -5.37 -10.54
C ASN A 150 -7.46 -6.38 -11.66
N LEU A 151 -7.49 -7.66 -11.32
CA LEU A 151 -7.28 -8.78 -12.23
C LEU A 151 -8.59 -9.45 -12.61
N GLU A 152 -8.74 -9.75 -13.89
CA GLU A 152 -9.92 -10.44 -14.43
C GLU A 152 -10.14 -11.81 -13.77
N SER A 153 -9.07 -12.56 -13.50
CA SER A 153 -9.12 -13.88 -12.86
C SER A 153 -9.92 -13.92 -11.55
N GLY A 154 -9.71 -12.94 -10.68
CA GLY A 154 -10.43 -12.87 -9.40
C GLY A 154 -11.72 -12.04 -9.45
N TRP A 155 -11.89 -11.17 -10.47
CA TRP A 155 -13.11 -10.36 -10.60
C TRP A 155 -14.20 -11.02 -11.42
N ALA A 156 -13.87 -11.91 -12.39
CA ALA A 156 -14.86 -12.60 -13.20
C ALA A 156 -15.93 -13.35 -12.36
N PRO A 157 -15.58 -14.08 -11.29
CA PRO A 157 -16.57 -14.74 -10.44
C PRO A 157 -17.48 -13.78 -9.66
N ARG A 158 -17.08 -12.50 -9.47
CA ARG A 158 -17.84 -11.48 -8.73
C ARG A 158 -19.00 -10.90 -9.56
N TRP A 159 -18.85 -10.79 -10.89
CA TRP A 159 -19.84 -10.12 -11.74
C TRP A 159 -21.26 -10.70 -11.64
N PRO A 160 -21.47 -12.03 -11.66
CA PRO A 160 -22.79 -12.59 -11.49
C PRO A 160 -23.41 -12.25 -10.11
N LEU A 161 -22.60 -12.18 -9.04
CA LEU A 161 -23.05 -11.83 -7.70
C LEU A 161 -23.44 -10.36 -7.60
N ILE A 162 -22.66 -9.47 -8.18
CA ILE A 162 -22.96 -8.04 -8.28
C ILE A 162 -24.29 -7.82 -9.03
N GLN A 163 -24.51 -8.51 -10.15
CA GLN A 163 -25.77 -8.42 -10.90
C GLN A 163 -26.95 -8.94 -10.10
N LYS A 164 -26.82 -10.10 -9.42
CA LYS A 164 -27.87 -10.66 -8.53
C LYS A 164 -28.20 -9.69 -7.40
N THR A 165 -27.18 -9.09 -6.78
CA THR A 165 -27.37 -8.13 -5.69
C THR A 165 -28.14 -6.90 -6.16
N ARG A 166 -27.75 -6.32 -7.32
CA ARG A 166 -28.48 -5.18 -7.93
C ARG A 166 -29.93 -5.54 -8.25
N ALA A 167 -30.18 -6.74 -8.77
CA ALA A 167 -31.54 -7.22 -9.04
C ALA A 167 -32.39 -7.35 -7.78
N ILE A 168 -31.81 -7.89 -6.68
CA ILE A 168 -32.48 -7.96 -5.39
C ILE A 168 -32.81 -6.57 -4.85
N GLN A 169 -31.84 -5.65 -4.90
CA GLN A 169 -32.02 -4.27 -4.47
C GLN A 169 -33.13 -3.56 -5.26
N GLN A 170 -33.16 -3.72 -6.58
CA GLN A 170 -34.20 -3.14 -7.43
C GLN A 170 -35.60 -3.72 -7.13
N ALA A 171 -35.67 -5.03 -6.88
CA ALA A 171 -36.95 -5.70 -6.65
C ALA A 171 -37.53 -5.42 -5.24
N ARG A 172 -36.70 -5.27 -4.23
CA ARG A 172 -37.12 -5.15 -2.83
C ARG A 172 -36.95 -3.76 -2.23
N GLY A 173 -36.16 -2.90 -2.87
CA GLY A 173 -35.69 -1.65 -2.27
C GLY A 173 -34.60 -1.91 -1.23
N GLY A 174 -34.19 -0.86 -0.49
CA GLY A 174 -33.13 -0.94 0.52
C GLY A 174 -31.74 -0.63 -0.01
N ASP A 175 -30.75 -0.91 0.80
CA ASP A 175 -29.34 -0.67 0.48
C ASP A 175 -28.64 -1.93 -0.06
N LEU A 176 -27.39 -1.77 -0.51
CA LEU A 176 -26.58 -2.85 -1.07
C LEU A 176 -26.24 -3.94 -0.04
N ILE A 177 -26.04 -3.57 1.23
CA ILE A 177 -25.72 -4.52 2.30
C ILE A 177 -26.89 -5.45 2.53
N SER A 178 -28.10 -4.89 2.69
CA SER A 178 -29.32 -5.69 2.86
C SER A 178 -29.57 -6.62 1.68
N ALA A 179 -29.28 -6.17 0.45
CA ALA A 179 -29.39 -7.02 -0.73
C ALA A 179 -28.37 -8.16 -0.78
N LEU A 180 -27.12 -7.88 -0.35
CA LEU A 180 -26.07 -8.90 -0.20
C LEU A 180 -26.39 -9.91 0.89
N GLU A 181 -26.91 -9.47 2.03
CA GLU A 181 -27.35 -10.36 3.11
C GLU A 181 -28.46 -11.32 2.64
N ILE A 182 -29.41 -10.81 1.83
CA ILE A 182 -30.43 -11.66 1.19
C ILE A 182 -29.76 -12.67 0.24
N LEU A 183 -28.83 -12.21 -0.61
CA LEU A 183 -28.10 -13.11 -1.52
C LEU A 183 -27.35 -14.18 -0.75
N ARG A 184 -26.65 -13.80 0.33
CA ARG A 184 -25.96 -14.70 1.24
C ARG A 184 -26.91 -15.77 1.83
N PHE A 185 -28.09 -15.34 2.30
CA PHE A 185 -29.07 -16.24 2.90
C PHE A 185 -29.61 -17.29 1.93
N VAL A 186 -29.76 -16.95 0.63
CA VAL A 186 -30.29 -17.87 -0.39
C VAL A 186 -29.20 -18.66 -1.14
N THR A 187 -27.92 -18.36 -0.91
CA THR A 187 -26.78 -19.07 -1.52
C THR A 187 -26.43 -20.28 -0.65
N ASP A 188 -26.17 -21.41 -1.28
CA ASP A 188 -25.73 -22.63 -0.59
C ASP A 188 -24.36 -22.35 0.09
N PRO A 189 -24.22 -22.62 1.41
CA PRO A 189 -22.99 -22.34 2.14
C PRO A 189 -21.76 -23.10 1.64
N ASP A 190 -21.94 -24.22 0.95
CA ASP A 190 -20.85 -25.04 0.44
C ASP A 190 -20.33 -24.57 -0.94
N LEU A 191 -20.97 -23.56 -1.54
CA LEU A 191 -20.52 -23.01 -2.84
C LEU A 191 -19.38 -22.01 -2.68
N PRO A 192 -18.43 -21.96 -3.63
CA PRO A 192 -17.32 -20.99 -3.65
C PRO A 192 -17.78 -19.52 -3.60
N GLU A 193 -18.96 -19.23 -4.15
CA GLU A 193 -19.57 -17.91 -4.16
C GLU A 193 -19.81 -17.36 -2.76
N MET A 194 -20.00 -18.22 -1.76
CA MET A 194 -20.21 -17.79 -0.37
C MET A 194 -19.02 -17.00 0.16
N ALA A 195 -17.79 -17.47 -0.09
CA ALA A 195 -16.58 -16.76 0.33
C ALA A 195 -16.47 -15.38 -0.33
N ILE A 196 -16.90 -15.25 -1.59
CA ILE A 196 -16.91 -13.97 -2.30
C ILE A 196 -17.94 -13.01 -1.70
N ILE A 197 -19.14 -13.52 -1.39
CA ILE A 197 -20.20 -12.71 -0.74
C ILE A 197 -19.75 -12.24 0.64
N ASP A 198 -19.11 -13.12 1.43
CA ASP A 198 -18.59 -12.77 2.76
C ASP A 198 -17.48 -11.72 2.68
N ASP A 199 -16.58 -11.82 1.68
CA ASP A 199 -15.57 -10.78 1.42
C ASP A 199 -16.21 -9.43 1.04
N MET A 200 -17.23 -9.43 0.17
CA MET A 200 -17.96 -8.22 -0.18
C MET A 200 -18.63 -7.56 1.04
N LEU A 201 -19.26 -8.36 1.90
CA LEU A 201 -19.90 -7.87 3.14
C LEU A 201 -18.86 -7.31 4.13
N ALA A 202 -17.68 -7.93 4.22
CA ALA A 202 -16.60 -7.51 5.12
C ALA A 202 -16.05 -6.11 4.78
N LYS A 203 -16.13 -5.66 3.53
CA LYS A 203 -15.70 -4.31 3.10
C LYS A 203 -16.56 -3.20 3.70
N GLY A 204 -17.80 -3.49 4.06
CA GLY A 204 -18.77 -2.52 4.56
C GLY A 204 -19.30 -1.56 3.49
N PRO A 205 -20.36 -0.79 3.82
CA PRO A 205 -21.12 -0.03 2.83
C PRO A 205 -20.32 1.10 2.14
N ALA A 206 -19.37 1.69 2.85
CA ALA A 206 -18.58 2.79 2.32
C ALA A 206 -17.65 2.35 1.18
N ILE A 207 -16.90 1.26 1.37
CA ILE A 207 -15.95 0.75 0.36
C ILE A 207 -16.70 0.01 -0.74
N LEU A 208 -17.69 -0.80 -0.40
CA LEU A 208 -18.47 -1.61 -1.33
C LEU A 208 -19.04 -0.78 -2.49
N GLY A 209 -19.52 0.45 -2.21
CA GLY A 209 -20.08 1.35 -3.21
C GLY A 209 -19.06 1.92 -4.19
N PHE A 210 -17.79 2.02 -3.77
CA PHE A 210 -16.68 2.48 -4.62
C PHE A 210 -16.00 1.35 -5.37
N ASP A 211 -15.97 0.14 -4.79
CA ASP A 211 -15.29 -1.02 -5.37
C ASP A 211 -16.28 -1.88 -6.19
N ASP A 212 -16.96 -2.83 -5.54
CA ASP A 212 -17.76 -3.84 -6.22
C ASP A 212 -18.96 -3.24 -6.99
N PHE A 213 -19.50 -2.10 -6.54
CA PHE A 213 -20.63 -1.43 -7.16
C PHE A 213 -20.27 -0.10 -7.83
N SER A 214 -18.99 0.15 -8.10
CA SER A 214 -18.54 1.29 -8.91
C SER A 214 -19.23 1.33 -10.28
N PRO A 215 -19.50 2.52 -10.85
CA PRO A 215 -19.97 2.66 -12.22
C PRO A 215 -18.92 2.19 -13.25
N VAL A 216 -17.64 2.27 -12.92
CA VAL A 216 -16.53 1.73 -13.71
C VAL A 216 -15.68 0.85 -12.81
N ASN A 217 -15.51 -0.39 -13.20
CA ASN A 217 -14.51 -1.32 -12.71
C ASN A 217 -14.14 -2.19 -13.92
N ASP A 218 -12.95 -1.97 -14.46
CA ASP A 218 -12.44 -2.67 -15.64
C ASP A 218 -11.12 -3.38 -15.28
N PRO A 219 -11.22 -4.61 -14.74
CA PRO A 219 -10.05 -5.43 -14.44
C PRO A 219 -9.33 -5.83 -15.73
N TRP A 220 -8.02 -5.84 -15.67
CA TRP A 220 -7.20 -6.29 -16.79
C TRP A 220 -6.48 -7.58 -16.48
N ARG A 221 -6.08 -8.29 -17.54
CA ARG A 221 -5.13 -9.40 -17.49
C ARG A 221 -3.70 -8.82 -17.50
N VAL A 222 -2.76 -9.53 -16.87
CA VAL A 222 -1.36 -9.10 -16.86
C VAL A 222 -0.75 -9.13 -18.26
N ASP A 223 -1.19 -10.07 -19.11
CA ASP A 223 -0.78 -10.19 -20.52
C ASP A 223 -1.32 -9.05 -21.42
N ARG A 224 -2.29 -8.27 -20.94
CA ARG A 224 -2.73 -7.01 -21.56
C ARG A 224 -1.96 -5.81 -20.98
N PHE A 225 -1.74 -5.80 -19.65
CA PHE A 225 -1.12 -4.68 -18.95
C PHE A 225 0.35 -4.48 -19.32
N ILE A 226 1.17 -5.55 -19.28
CA ILE A 226 2.61 -5.45 -19.54
C ILE A 226 2.90 -4.96 -20.96
N PRO A 227 2.27 -5.47 -22.03
CA PRO A 227 2.46 -4.92 -23.38
C PRO A 227 1.97 -3.48 -23.53
N ALA A 228 0.87 -3.09 -22.86
CA ALA A 228 0.41 -1.70 -22.88
C ALA A 228 1.41 -0.75 -22.22
N ALA A 229 2.02 -1.14 -21.11
CA ALA A 229 3.09 -0.41 -20.46
C ALA A 229 4.34 -0.31 -21.36
N ALA A 230 4.71 -1.41 -22.03
CA ALA A 230 5.84 -1.42 -22.96
C ALA A 230 5.63 -0.46 -24.14
N ASN A 231 4.42 -0.38 -24.69
CA ASN A 231 4.06 0.58 -25.75
C ASN A 231 4.16 2.05 -25.28
N ALA A 232 4.08 2.29 -23.98
CA ALA A 232 4.28 3.60 -23.36
C ALA A 232 5.75 3.86 -22.94
N GLY A 233 6.70 3.02 -23.37
CA GLY A 233 8.13 3.16 -23.06
C GLY A 233 8.48 2.71 -21.63
N LEU A 234 7.65 1.87 -21.01
CA LEU A 234 7.84 1.36 -19.65
C LEU A 234 8.21 -0.12 -19.65
N ARG A 235 9.01 -0.52 -18.67
CA ARG A 235 9.41 -1.89 -18.39
C ARG A 235 8.80 -2.33 -17.06
N TRP A 236 8.22 -3.53 -17.05
CA TRP A 236 7.76 -4.19 -15.83
C TRP A 236 8.95 -4.67 -14.98
N LEU A 237 8.94 -4.38 -13.68
CA LEU A 237 9.97 -4.80 -12.73
C LEU A 237 9.51 -5.90 -11.77
N GLY A 238 8.21 -6.16 -11.68
CA GLY A 238 7.60 -7.07 -10.71
C GLY A 238 6.62 -6.35 -9.78
N GLU A 239 6.22 -7.06 -8.72
CA GLU A 239 5.31 -6.54 -7.70
C GLU A 239 6.03 -5.57 -6.74
N SER A 240 5.30 -4.61 -6.19
CA SER A 240 5.79 -3.70 -5.15
C SER A 240 6.10 -4.42 -3.82
N ASP A 241 5.45 -5.57 -3.58
CA ASP A 241 5.85 -6.56 -2.59
C ASP A 241 6.38 -7.79 -3.32
N PRO A 242 7.68 -8.14 -3.22
CA PRO A 242 8.23 -9.31 -3.88
C PRO A 242 7.57 -10.63 -3.50
N ALA A 243 6.99 -10.75 -2.30
CA ALA A 243 6.23 -11.93 -1.90
C ALA A 243 5.01 -12.18 -2.81
N GLU A 244 4.50 -11.12 -3.42
CA GLU A 244 3.35 -11.20 -4.33
C GLU A 244 3.73 -11.53 -5.78
N ASN A 245 5.02 -11.69 -6.12
CA ASN A 245 5.41 -12.15 -7.46
C ASN A 245 4.93 -13.59 -7.71
N ILE A 246 4.89 -14.41 -6.64
CA ILE A 246 4.31 -15.75 -6.64
C ILE A 246 3.17 -15.75 -5.63
N PRO A 247 1.90 -15.91 -6.07
CA PRO A 247 0.77 -15.87 -5.16
C PRO A 247 0.80 -17.05 -4.17
N SER A 248 0.40 -16.78 -2.93
CA SER A 248 0.26 -17.81 -1.91
C SER A 248 -0.84 -18.82 -2.26
N GLY A 249 -0.70 -20.07 -1.80
CA GLY A 249 -1.69 -21.13 -1.95
C GLY A 249 -1.48 -22.04 -3.16
N LEU A 250 -0.40 -21.85 -3.92
CA LEU A 250 0.06 -22.81 -4.93
C LEU A 250 1.18 -23.68 -4.35
N GLU A 251 1.17 -24.96 -4.68
CA GLU A 251 2.26 -25.90 -4.32
C GLU A 251 3.49 -25.64 -5.18
N ASP A 252 4.69 -25.81 -4.63
CA ASP A 252 5.96 -25.57 -5.34
C ASP A 252 6.07 -26.36 -6.64
N ASP A 253 5.70 -27.66 -6.63
CA ASP A 253 5.69 -28.51 -7.81
C ASP A 253 4.78 -27.95 -8.91
N SER A 254 3.63 -27.40 -8.53
CA SER A 254 2.70 -26.77 -9.49
C SER A 254 3.29 -25.49 -10.09
N ILE A 255 4.03 -24.71 -9.30
CA ILE A 255 4.71 -23.49 -9.78
C ILE A 255 5.82 -23.84 -10.76
N GLU A 256 6.61 -24.89 -10.48
CA GLU A 256 7.66 -25.38 -11.38
C GLU A 256 7.06 -25.89 -12.71
N GLU A 257 5.98 -26.66 -12.68
CA GLU A 257 5.28 -27.14 -13.87
C GLU A 257 4.73 -25.99 -14.73
N LEU A 258 4.15 -24.96 -14.09
CA LEU A 258 3.68 -23.75 -14.76
C LEU A 258 4.84 -22.97 -15.41
N ALA A 259 5.98 -22.86 -14.71
CA ALA A 259 7.16 -22.18 -15.23
C ALA A 259 7.76 -22.90 -16.45
N GLU A 260 7.80 -24.24 -16.43
CA GLU A 260 8.30 -25.06 -17.55
C GLU A 260 7.37 -25.01 -18.78
N SER A 261 6.06 -24.87 -18.56
CA SER A 261 5.05 -24.84 -19.63
C SER A 261 4.86 -23.47 -20.26
N ALA A 262 5.27 -22.39 -19.58
CA ALA A 262 5.08 -21.01 -20.03
C ALA A 262 6.03 -20.66 -21.20
N VAL A 263 5.48 -20.03 -22.23
CA VAL A 263 6.26 -19.61 -23.41
C VAL A 263 7.17 -18.40 -23.12
N ASP A 264 6.82 -17.60 -22.16
CA ASP A 264 7.59 -16.45 -21.66
C ASP A 264 7.13 -16.06 -20.23
N SER A 265 7.79 -15.07 -19.65
CA SER A 265 7.49 -14.60 -18.29
C SER A 265 6.08 -13.98 -18.16
N ILE A 266 5.54 -13.39 -19.22
CA ILE A 266 4.19 -12.79 -19.20
C ILE A 266 3.14 -13.89 -19.14
N ALA A 267 3.30 -14.94 -19.96
CA ALA A 267 2.44 -16.12 -19.94
C ALA A 267 2.51 -16.84 -18.58
N PHE A 268 3.70 -16.95 -17.99
CA PHE A 268 3.87 -17.50 -16.65
C PHE A 268 3.07 -16.70 -15.60
N HIS A 269 3.24 -15.39 -15.52
CA HIS A 269 2.50 -14.56 -14.59
C HIS A 269 0.99 -14.62 -14.82
N GLN A 270 0.54 -14.67 -16.08
CA GLN A 270 -0.88 -14.79 -16.39
C GLN A 270 -1.47 -16.12 -15.90
N THR A 271 -0.74 -17.22 -16.11
CA THR A 271 -1.19 -18.55 -15.68
C THR A 271 -1.22 -18.66 -14.14
N LEU A 272 -0.23 -18.06 -13.45
CA LEU A 272 -0.24 -17.96 -11.99
C LEU A 272 -1.46 -17.20 -11.46
N ASP A 273 -1.82 -16.06 -12.09
CA ASP A 273 -3.00 -15.28 -11.69
C ASP A 273 -4.29 -16.07 -11.86
N GLU A 274 -4.42 -16.83 -12.94
CA GLU A 274 -5.57 -17.67 -13.21
C GLU A 274 -5.65 -18.85 -12.23
N ALA A 275 -4.54 -19.53 -11.97
CA ALA A 275 -4.48 -20.67 -11.05
C ALA A 275 -4.81 -20.27 -9.60
N ALA A 276 -4.33 -19.10 -9.17
CA ALA A 276 -4.58 -18.58 -7.83
C ALA A 276 -5.91 -17.81 -7.70
N GLY A 277 -6.64 -17.54 -8.80
CA GLY A 277 -7.82 -16.67 -8.77
C GLY A 277 -7.50 -15.27 -8.25
N ARG A 278 -6.31 -14.73 -8.59
CA ARG A 278 -5.80 -13.48 -8.05
C ARG A 278 -6.69 -12.29 -8.43
N THR A 279 -6.99 -11.43 -7.46
CA THR A 279 -7.93 -10.30 -7.63
C THR A 279 -7.24 -8.98 -7.95
N PHE A 280 -5.93 -8.84 -7.60
CA PHE A 280 -5.26 -7.55 -7.59
C PHE A 280 -3.75 -7.68 -7.76
N ARG A 281 -3.13 -6.71 -8.45
CA ARG A 281 -1.69 -6.52 -8.53
C ARG A 281 -1.30 -5.08 -8.18
N SER A 282 -0.12 -4.92 -7.59
CA SER A 282 0.53 -3.63 -7.38
C SER A 282 1.90 -3.66 -8.06
N GLY A 283 1.90 -3.36 -9.35
CA GLY A 283 3.05 -3.51 -10.20
C GLY A 283 3.99 -2.30 -10.20
N MET A 284 5.28 -2.57 -10.28
CA MET A 284 6.31 -1.56 -10.48
C MET A 284 6.73 -1.48 -11.94
N LEU A 285 6.80 -0.27 -12.45
CA LEU A 285 7.25 0.06 -13.80
C LEU A 285 8.42 1.05 -13.70
N CYS A 286 9.42 0.88 -14.57
CA CYS A 286 10.46 1.88 -14.81
C CYS A 286 10.51 2.22 -16.30
N ARG A 287 11.28 3.22 -16.67
CA ARG A 287 11.52 3.52 -18.10
C ARG A 287 12.20 2.32 -18.78
N MET A 288 11.94 2.13 -20.08
CA MET A 288 12.57 1.06 -20.86
C MET A 288 14.10 1.17 -20.89
N ASP A 289 14.63 2.40 -20.84
CA ASP A 289 16.06 2.71 -20.84
C ASP A 289 16.66 2.85 -19.44
N ALA A 290 15.91 2.51 -18.37
CA ALA A 290 16.41 2.58 -16.99
C ALA A 290 17.61 1.63 -16.78
N PRO A 291 18.59 2.01 -15.94
CA PRO A 291 19.81 1.24 -15.69
C PRO A 291 19.55 0.04 -14.76
N VAL A 292 18.79 -0.94 -15.23
CA VAL A 292 18.49 -2.17 -14.49
C VAL A 292 19.65 -3.15 -14.67
N GLU A 293 20.24 -3.60 -13.55
CA GLU A 293 21.29 -4.62 -13.52
C GLU A 293 20.67 -6.01 -13.78
N GLU A 294 21.22 -6.77 -14.75
CA GLU A 294 20.76 -8.14 -15.04
C GLU A 294 21.15 -9.12 -13.93
N LEU A 295 22.30 -8.87 -13.30
CA LEU A 295 22.78 -9.65 -12.15
C LEU A 295 22.73 -8.74 -10.91
N ILE A 296 21.83 -9.06 -9.99
CA ILE A 296 21.66 -8.30 -8.75
C ILE A 296 22.94 -8.45 -7.91
N SER A 297 23.66 -7.36 -7.76
CA SER A 297 24.87 -7.37 -6.93
C SER A 297 24.53 -7.37 -5.43
N CYS A 298 25.32 -8.08 -4.63
CA CYS A 298 25.19 -8.03 -3.16
C CYS A 298 25.23 -6.59 -2.63
N GLY A 299 25.94 -5.67 -3.32
CA GLY A 299 26.03 -4.26 -2.97
C GLY A 299 24.68 -3.55 -2.92
N LEU A 300 23.74 -3.91 -3.77
CA LEU A 300 22.38 -3.33 -3.75
C LEU A 300 21.63 -3.68 -2.46
N VAL A 301 21.85 -4.89 -1.94
CA VAL A 301 21.19 -5.39 -0.72
C VAL A 301 21.83 -4.80 0.53
N PHE A 302 23.17 -4.65 0.56
CA PHE A 302 23.92 -4.10 1.70
C PHE A 302 23.64 -2.62 1.96
N ASP A 303 23.05 -1.90 1.02
CA ASP A 303 22.58 -0.53 1.21
C ASP A 303 21.20 -0.45 1.87
N LEU A 304 20.56 -1.59 2.12
CA LEU A 304 19.26 -1.66 2.78
C LEU A 304 19.40 -1.67 4.31
N SER A 305 18.34 -1.26 4.97
CA SER A 305 18.13 -1.46 6.39
C SER A 305 17.15 -2.61 6.61
N VAL A 306 17.33 -3.39 7.66
CA VAL A 306 16.56 -4.61 7.91
C VAL A 306 16.00 -4.65 9.33
N ARG A 307 14.88 -5.31 9.48
CA ARG A 307 14.24 -5.67 10.74
C ARG A 307 13.76 -7.12 10.69
N ALA A 308 13.81 -7.83 11.80
CA ALA A 308 13.19 -9.14 11.93
C ALA A 308 11.66 -9.04 11.81
N GLY A 309 11.09 -9.86 10.94
CA GLY A 309 9.66 -10.11 10.79
C GLY A 309 9.23 -11.34 11.60
N VAL A 310 8.45 -12.23 10.98
CA VAL A 310 8.09 -13.53 11.59
C VAL A 310 9.33 -14.43 11.73
N GLU A 311 9.30 -15.36 12.68
CA GLU A 311 10.42 -16.28 12.85
C GLU A 311 10.46 -17.31 11.71
N PRO A 312 11.62 -17.51 11.05
CA PRO A 312 11.74 -18.48 9.96
C PRO A 312 11.56 -19.92 10.47
N ILE A 313 10.91 -20.75 9.67
CA ILE A 313 10.76 -22.18 9.94
C ILE A 313 11.99 -22.89 9.42
N GLY A 314 12.81 -23.45 10.33
CA GLY A 314 14.02 -24.20 10.00
C GLY A 314 15.32 -23.54 10.48
N ALA A 315 16.38 -24.34 10.66
CA ALA A 315 17.61 -23.88 11.33
C ALA A 315 18.58 -23.11 10.39
N ALA A 316 18.47 -23.27 9.08
CA ALA A 316 19.53 -22.88 8.15
C ALA A 316 19.84 -21.37 8.10
N ARG A 317 18.95 -20.50 8.57
CA ARG A 317 19.15 -19.03 8.54
C ARG A 317 18.76 -18.35 9.85
N LEU A 318 18.53 -19.14 10.89
CA LEU A 318 18.09 -18.66 12.19
C LEU A 318 19.11 -17.71 12.84
N GLU A 319 20.40 -17.96 12.65
CA GLU A 319 21.47 -17.13 13.21
C GLU A 319 21.44 -15.69 12.67
N ILE A 320 21.31 -15.53 11.36
CA ILE A 320 21.20 -14.21 10.71
C ILE A 320 19.92 -13.50 11.17
N TRP A 321 18.80 -14.22 11.21
CA TRP A 321 17.54 -13.65 11.69
C TRP A 321 17.62 -13.23 13.16
N GLN A 322 18.26 -14.03 14.03
CA GLN A 322 18.48 -13.68 15.44
C GLN A 322 19.37 -12.46 15.60
N ALA A 323 20.42 -12.33 14.78
CA ALA A 323 21.27 -11.15 14.75
C ALA A 323 20.48 -9.89 14.37
N ILE A 324 19.61 -9.97 13.36
CA ILE A 324 18.70 -8.88 13.00
C ILE A 324 17.72 -8.58 14.14
N ARG A 325 17.15 -9.61 14.76
CA ARG A 325 16.18 -9.48 15.87
C ARG A 325 16.78 -8.81 17.10
N ALA A 326 18.08 -8.94 17.34
CA ALA A 326 18.75 -8.30 18.46
C ALA A 326 18.65 -6.76 18.44
N PHE A 327 18.42 -6.16 17.28
CA PHE A 327 18.20 -4.72 17.12
C PHE A 327 16.72 -4.30 17.27
N ALA A 328 15.78 -5.25 17.44
CA ALA A 328 14.35 -4.91 17.52
C ALA A 328 14.07 -3.91 18.65
N PRO A 329 13.15 -2.94 18.41
CA PRO A 329 12.25 -2.80 17.25
C PRO A 329 12.82 -2.00 16.08
N ALA A 330 14.07 -1.54 16.16
CA ALA A 330 14.69 -0.72 15.12
C ALA A 330 14.85 -1.49 13.80
N CYS A 331 14.79 -0.76 12.70
CA CYS A 331 15.22 -1.21 11.38
C CYS A 331 16.61 -0.59 11.15
N VAL A 332 17.64 -1.41 11.12
CA VAL A 332 19.04 -0.97 11.10
C VAL A 332 19.72 -1.30 9.78
N PRO A 333 20.76 -0.55 9.37
CA PRO A 333 21.53 -0.88 8.17
C PRO A 333 22.04 -2.32 8.22
N LEU A 334 21.92 -3.07 7.12
CA LEU A 334 22.40 -4.45 7.04
C LEU A 334 23.91 -4.56 7.37
N ARG A 335 24.68 -3.51 7.07
CA ARG A 335 26.11 -3.45 7.42
C ARG A 335 26.36 -3.49 8.92
N GLU A 336 25.46 -2.96 9.74
CA GLU A 336 25.58 -3.04 11.21
C GLU A 336 25.30 -4.46 11.69
N VAL A 337 24.33 -5.16 11.09
CA VAL A 337 24.08 -6.57 11.35
C VAL A 337 25.29 -7.43 10.95
N ALA A 338 25.82 -7.19 9.74
CA ALA A 338 27.00 -7.90 9.24
C ALA A 338 28.22 -7.77 10.18
N ALA A 339 28.39 -6.61 10.81
CA ALA A 339 29.47 -6.41 11.77
C ALA A 339 29.34 -7.28 13.04
N THR A 340 28.15 -7.83 13.33
CA THR A 340 27.93 -8.78 14.45
C THR A 340 28.13 -10.24 14.06
N LEU A 341 28.32 -10.52 12.76
CA LEU A 341 28.47 -11.85 12.18
C LEU A 341 29.76 -11.92 11.36
N PRO A 342 30.95 -11.94 12.02
CA PRO A 342 32.23 -11.81 11.33
C PRO A 342 32.56 -12.97 10.39
N ASP A 343 31.94 -14.13 10.60
CA ASP A 343 32.14 -15.34 9.80
C ASP A 343 31.12 -15.50 8.65
N ALA A 344 30.10 -14.64 8.60
CA ALA A 344 29.08 -14.70 7.56
C ALA A 344 29.59 -14.10 6.23
N ASP A 345 29.43 -14.83 5.14
CA ASP A 345 29.74 -14.33 3.80
C ASP A 345 28.73 -13.26 3.34
N ALA A 346 29.22 -12.27 2.63
CA ALA A 346 28.39 -11.18 2.09
C ALA A 346 27.28 -11.67 1.18
N LYS A 347 27.57 -12.72 0.38
CA LYS A 347 26.55 -13.33 -0.49
C LYS A 347 25.48 -14.04 0.31
N GLU A 348 25.85 -14.80 1.33
CA GLU A 348 24.91 -15.49 2.22
C GLU A 348 23.98 -14.51 2.93
N LEU A 349 24.51 -13.39 3.42
CA LEU A 349 23.70 -12.32 4.02
C LEU A 349 22.73 -11.71 3.02
N ALA A 350 23.17 -11.42 1.79
CA ALA A 350 22.32 -10.86 0.75
C ALA A 350 21.21 -11.83 0.32
N ASP A 351 21.56 -13.10 0.08
CA ASP A 351 20.61 -14.16 -0.28
C ASP A 351 19.56 -14.36 0.84
N THR A 352 20.03 -14.32 2.11
CA THR A 352 19.14 -14.42 3.27
C THR A 352 18.15 -13.27 3.36
N VAL A 353 18.59 -12.02 3.10
CA VAL A 353 17.70 -10.86 3.09
C VAL A 353 16.70 -10.95 1.95
N PHE A 354 17.13 -11.39 0.77
CA PHE A 354 16.29 -11.57 -0.40
C PHE A 354 15.18 -12.59 -0.15
N GLU A 355 15.55 -13.80 0.32
CA GLU A 355 14.60 -14.84 0.67
C GLU A 355 13.71 -14.41 1.84
N GLY A 356 14.31 -13.82 2.88
CA GLY A 356 13.56 -13.36 4.06
C GLY A 356 12.54 -12.28 3.75
N PHE A 357 12.79 -11.44 2.76
CA PHE A 357 11.80 -10.47 2.28
C PHE A 357 10.65 -11.18 1.57
N SER A 358 10.94 -12.06 0.62
CA SER A 358 9.93 -12.83 -0.11
C SER A 358 9.05 -13.70 0.81
N GLN A 359 9.63 -14.20 1.91
CA GLN A 359 8.95 -15.04 2.90
C GLN A 359 8.35 -14.26 4.09
N GLY A 360 8.58 -12.95 4.18
CA GLY A 360 8.07 -12.09 5.26
C GLY A 360 8.79 -12.23 6.61
N TRP A 361 9.90 -12.97 6.72
CA TRP A 361 10.65 -13.09 7.97
C TRP A 361 11.79 -12.08 8.12
N ILE A 362 12.11 -11.31 7.06
CA ILE A 362 12.87 -10.06 7.11
C ILE A 362 12.06 -8.94 6.47
N LEU A 363 12.04 -7.79 7.11
CA LEU A 363 11.36 -6.59 6.64
C LEU A 363 12.41 -5.54 6.26
N PRO A 364 12.81 -5.44 4.99
CA PRO A 364 13.79 -4.46 4.55
C PRO A 364 13.16 -3.08 4.34
N ARG A 365 13.99 -2.04 4.46
CA ARG A 365 13.68 -0.66 4.11
C ARG A 365 14.85 -0.02 3.39
N ILE A 366 14.56 1.00 2.60
CA ILE A 366 15.60 1.78 1.92
C ILE A 366 16.42 2.64 2.90
N GLU A 367 15.87 2.95 4.06
CA GLU A 367 16.46 3.79 5.10
C GLU A 367 16.20 3.20 6.49
N PRO A 368 17.04 3.49 7.48
CA PRO A 368 16.80 3.10 8.85
C PRO A 368 15.48 3.66 9.38
N LEU A 369 14.81 2.91 10.22
CA LEU A 369 13.63 3.35 10.94
C LEU A 369 13.81 3.01 12.42
N ALA A 370 13.96 4.05 13.25
CA ALA A 370 14.05 3.92 14.69
C ALA A 370 12.93 4.69 15.36
N TYR A 371 12.35 4.10 16.39
CA TYR A 371 11.39 4.74 17.29
C TYR A 371 11.49 4.08 18.67
N ASP A 372 11.13 4.82 19.71
CA ASP A 372 11.11 4.29 21.07
C ASP A 372 9.89 3.34 21.24
N PRO A 373 10.10 2.04 21.55
CA PRO A 373 9.01 1.11 21.84
C PRO A 373 8.35 1.36 23.21
N ASN A 374 8.93 2.27 24.00
CA ASN A 374 8.37 2.66 25.28
C ASN A 374 7.44 3.88 25.09
N SER A 375 6.40 3.90 25.89
CA SER A 375 5.50 5.05 25.89
C SER A 375 6.18 6.23 26.57
N PRO A 376 6.23 7.43 25.93
CA PRO A 376 6.81 8.60 26.57
C PRO A 376 5.96 9.02 27.77
N PRO A 377 6.57 9.71 28.79
CA PRO A 377 5.84 10.17 29.98
C PRO A 377 4.60 11.04 29.66
N PHE A 378 4.68 11.80 28.57
CA PHE A 378 3.60 12.61 27.99
C PHE A 378 3.37 12.13 26.54
N PRO A 379 2.49 11.13 26.34
CA PRO A 379 2.26 10.58 25.01
C PRO A 379 1.78 11.66 24.03
N THR A 380 2.51 11.79 22.92
CA THR A 380 2.27 12.82 21.91
C THR A 380 2.19 12.19 20.53
N LEU A 381 1.05 12.33 19.87
CA LEU A 381 0.88 12.01 18.46
C LEU A 381 1.36 13.19 17.61
N ASN A 382 1.88 12.92 16.41
CA ASN A 382 2.19 14.01 15.49
C ASN A 382 0.94 14.76 15.01
N PRO A 383 1.06 15.99 14.48
CA PRO A 383 -0.11 16.82 14.13
C PRO A 383 -1.11 16.13 13.18
N PHE A 384 -0.64 15.34 12.21
CA PHE A 384 -1.53 14.63 11.29
C PHE A 384 -2.30 13.51 12.00
N ARG A 385 -1.63 12.73 12.87
CA ARG A 385 -2.29 11.67 13.66
C ARG A 385 -3.30 12.25 14.65
N LEU A 386 -3.01 13.40 15.27
CA LEU A 386 -3.95 14.11 16.14
C LEU A 386 -5.19 14.56 15.36
N LEU A 387 -4.99 15.10 14.16
CA LEU A 387 -6.08 15.49 13.27
C LEU A 387 -6.94 14.27 12.91
N CYS A 388 -6.32 13.18 12.45
CA CYS A 388 -7.03 11.92 12.14
C CYS A 388 -7.79 11.41 13.36
N ALA A 389 -7.18 11.45 14.57
CA ALA A 389 -7.84 11.04 15.79
C ALA A 389 -9.08 11.90 16.11
N SER A 390 -9.01 13.22 15.90
CA SER A 390 -10.14 14.13 16.11
C SER A 390 -11.28 13.96 15.10
N GLU A 391 -10.97 13.49 13.89
CA GLU A 391 -11.93 13.24 12.82
C GLU A 391 -12.43 11.77 12.79
N GLY A 392 -11.94 10.89 13.69
CA GLY A 392 -12.29 9.46 13.68
C GLY A 392 -11.74 8.68 12.49
N LEU A 393 -10.66 9.18 11.88
CA LEU A 393 -10.02 8.59 10.71
C LEU A 393 -8.90 7.61 11.11
N PRO A 394 -8.56 6.63 10.26
CA PRO A 394 -7.43 5.75 10.49
C PRO A 394 -6.14 6.54 10.73
N LEU A 395 -5.35 6.15 11.71
CA LEU A 395 -4.01 6.68 11.89
C LEU A 395 -3.02 5.93 11.00
N VAL A 396 -1.85 6.53 10.76
CA VAL A 396 -0.77 5.90 9.99
C VAL A 396 0.41 5.65 10.92
N ASP A 397 0.87 4.39 11.03
CA ASP A 397 2.00 4.02 11.89
C ASP A 397 3.36 4.40 11.27
N ALA A 398 4.46 4.10 11.97
CA ALA A 398 5.80 4.37 11.47
C ALA A 398 6.15 3.58 10.19
N TRP A 399 5.47 2.46 9.94
CA TRP A 399 5.62 1.60 8.77
C TRP A 399 4.67 1.95 7.63
N HIS A 400 4.02 3.12 7.72
CA HIS A 400 3.01 3.58 6.76
C HIS A 400 1.77 2.68 6.64
N ARG A 401 1.46 1.90 7.67
CA ARG A 401 0.30 1.02 7.72
C ARG A 401 -0.89 1.75 8.30
N PRO A 402 -2.09 1.57 7.74
CA PRO A 402 -3.31 2.13 8.33
C PRO A 402 -3.65 1.43 9.65
N CYS A 403 -4.10 2.22 10.62
CA CYS A 403 -4.48 1.77 11.96
C CYS A 403 -5.89 2.26 12.26
N GLN A 404 -6.85 1.38 12.06
CA GLN A 404 -8.23 1.63 12.46
C GLN A 404 -8.44 1.24 13.92
N PHE A 405 -9.22 2.04 14.65
CA PHE A 405 -9.55 1.81 16.05
C PHE A 405 -11.07 1.80 16.26
N PRO A 406 -11.58 1.17 17.31
CA PRO A 406 -12.96 1.35 17.75
C PRO A 406 -13.27 2.83 18.01
N GLU A 407 -14.49 3.27 17.71
CA GLU A 407 -14.91 4.68 17.81
C GLU A 407 -14.57 5.30 19.17
N ALA A 408 -14.82 4.59 20.28
CA ALA A 408 -14.53 5.07 21.62
C ALA A 408 -13.04 5.38 21.89
N HIS A 409 -12.10 4.73 21.16
CA HIS A 409 -10.66 4.93 21.32
C HIS A 409 -10.18 6.27 20.76
N TYR A 410 -10.87 6.82 19.77
CA TYR A 410 -10.46 8.07 19.11
C TYR A 410 -10.45 9.26 20.06
N ALA A 411 -11.37 9.30 21.03
CA ALA A 411 -11.34 10.33 22.08
C ALA A 411 -10.06 10.28 22.92
N VAL A 412 -9.55 9.07 23.20
CA VAL A 412 -8.30 8.89 23.96
C VAL A 412 -7.10 9.25 23.10
N LEU A 413 -7.10 8.85 21.82
CA LEU A 413 -6.05 9.22 20.85
C LEU A 413 -5.96 10.74 20.67
N ALA A 414 -7.08 11.43 20.50
CA ALA A 414 -7.12 12.89 20.37
C ALA A 414 -6.63 13.63 21.64
N ALA A 415 -6.67 12.96 22.81
CA ALA A 415 -6.14 13.50 24.06
C ALA A 415 -4.63 13.30 24.24
N MET A 416 -3.95 12.59 23.30
CA MET A 416 -2.49 12.37 23.30
C MET A 416 -1.76 13.51 22.59
N ASP A 417 -1.95 14.71 23.07
CA ASP A 417 -1.41 15.97 22.55
C ASP A 417 -0.15 16.46 23.30
N GLY A 418 0.39 15.62 24.18
CA GLY A 418 1.55 15.96 25.01
C GLY A 418 1.22 16.79 26.27
N THR A 419 -0.02 17.18 26.47
CA THR A 419 -0.43 17.98 27.65
C THR A 419 -0.75 17.11 28.86
N ARG A 420 -1.05 15.83 28.67
CA ARG A 420 -1.43 14.86 29.71
C ARG A 420 -0.36 13.80 29.89
N ASN A 421 -0.01 13.51 31.13
CA ASN A 421 0.83 12.37 31.44
C ASN A 421 0.04 11.04 31.36
N ILE A 422 0.76 9.91 31.43
CA ILE A 422 0.17 8.56 31.32
C ILE A 422 -0.94 8.33 32.38
N ARG A 423 -0.79 8.83 33.63
CA ARG A 423 -1.78 8.65 34.70
C ARG A 423 -3.06 9.43 34.39
N GLU A 424 -2.92 10.65 33.90
CA GLU A 424 -4.05 11.50 33.50
C GLU A 424 -4.80 10.92 32.29
N LEU A 425 -4.06 10.39 31.30
CA LEU A 425 -4.65 9.68 30.15
C LEU A 425 -5.35 8.39 30.58
N ALA A 426 -4.79 7.63 31.51
CA ALA A 426 -5.44 6.44 32.06
C ALA A 426 -6.75 6.79 32.80
N ALA A 427 -6.74 7.87 33.57
CA ALA A 427 -7.96 8.35 34.24
C ALA A 427 -8.99 8.89 33.23
N PHE A 428 -8.56 9.54 32.16
CA PHE A 428 -9.41 9.99 31.07
C PHE A 428 -10.02 8.79 30.31
N SER A 429 -9.19 7.81 29.95
CA SER A 429 -9.63 6.57 29.27
C SER A 429 -10.73 5.83 30.04
N LYS A 430 -10.58 5.69 31.35
CA LYS A 430 -11.61 5.04 32.21
C LYS A 430 -12.98 5.74 32.18
N ARG A 431 -13.02 7.04 31.84
CA ARG A 431 -14.28 7.78 31.75
C ARG A 431 -14.96 7.67 30.39
N CYS A 432 -14.16 7.69 29.30
CA CYS A 432 -14.71 7.70 27.93
C CYS A 432 -14.69 6.31 27.26
N CYS A 433 -13.84 5.40 27.71
CA CYS A 433 -13.69 4.05 27.17
C CYS A 433 -13.32 3.06 28.29
N PRO A 434 -14.23 2.71 29.21
CA PRO A 434 -13.94 1.91 30.40
C PRO A 434 -13.45 0.49 30.09
N GLU A 435 -13.82 -0.07 28.93
CA GLU A 435 -13.37 -1.40 28.49
C GLU A 435 -11.92 -1.39 27.94
N LEU A 436 -11.33 -0.23 27.68
CA LEU A 436 -10.00 -0.16 27.11
C LEU A 436 -8.94 -0.60 28.13
N ALA A 437 -8.24 -1.69 27.83
CA ALA A 437 -7.04 -2.11 28.56
C ALA A 437 -5.89 -1.12 28.27
N PHE A 438 -5.92 0.05 28.91
CA PHE A 438 -5.12 1.23 28.55
C PHE A 438 -3.62 0.95 28.47
N GLU A 439 -3.00 0.32 29.49
CA GLU A 439 -1.55 0.09 29.49
C GLU A 439 -1.06 -0.87 28.39
N PRO A 440 -1.68 -2.04 28.15
CA PRO A 440 -1.35 -2.88 27.01
C PRO A 440 -1.55 -2.18 25.67
N TRP A 441 -2.64 -1.41 25.55
CA TRP A 441 -2.93 -0.66 24.33
C TRP A 441 -1.91 0.49 24.10
N LEU A 442 -1.50 1.21 25.11
CA LEU A 442 -0.49 2.25 25.02
C LEU A 442 0.86 1.66 24.56
N ARG A 443 1.25 0.49 25.09
CA ARG A 443 2.44 -0.26 24.62
C ARG A 443 2.29 -0.70 23.17
N HIS A 444 1.10 -1.13 22.76
CA HIS A 444 0.84 -1.46 21.36
C HIS A 444 1.06 -0.25 20.43
N LEU A 445 0.60 0.94 20.82
CA LEU A 445 0.83 2.18 20.05
C LEU A 445 2.34 2.51 19.96
N ALA A 446 3.07 2.39 21.08
CA ALA A 446 4.51 2.63 21.11
C ALA A 446 5.26 1.65 20.19
N ASN A 447 4.92 0.35 20.22
CA ASN A 447 5.50 -0.68 19.34
C ASN A 447 5.19 -0.46 17.85
N ARG A 448 4.21 0.36 17.52
CA ARG A 448 3.91 0.80 16.14
C ARG A 448 4.57 2.13 15.78
N GLY A 449 5.34 2.72 16.66
CA GLY A 449 5.97 4.03 16.45
C GLY A 449 4.97 5.15 16.26
N MET A 450 3.88 5.15 17.07
CA MET A 450 2.82 6.17 16.97
C MET A 450 3.22 7.49 17.60
N PHE A 451 4.13 7.48 18.57
CA PHE A 451 4.55 8.69 19.29
C PHE A 451 5.67 9.44 18.56
N SER A 452 5.65 10.77 18.72
CA SER A 452 6.68 11.71 18.22
C SER A 452 7.69 12.04 19.32
#